data_67eabbe02dd5dedf61cacc35ed280924
#
_entry.id   67eabbe02dd5dedf61cacc35ed280924
#
_cell.length_a   1.000
_cell.length_b   1.000
_cell.length_c   1.000
_cell.angle_alpha   90.00
_cell.angle_beta   90.00
_cell.angle_gamma   90.00
#
_symmetry.space_group_name_H-M   'P 1'
#
loop_
_entity.id
_entity.type
_entity.pdbx_description
1 polymer ?
#
loop_
_entity_poly.entity_id
_entity_poly.type
_entity_poly.pdbx_seq_one_letter_code
_entity_poly.pdbx_strand_id
1 'polypeptide(L)'
;MLDATYRRRFIANAAQAGYGFAAVRGAVGAAGKLAAELPRLWLGKPVAVEFLGTSHIDAAHAAGKGLIFLTPHLGCFEITPQAYAARYAAAGRSITVLYRPPRQAWLAPLFARARQRPGMAGAPASLGGIKQMLKALKQGQAVGLLPDQVPPEGMGVWAPVFWQKAY
;
A
#
# COMPACT_ATOMS: atom_id res chain seq x y z
N MET A 1 22.15 -6.93 9.54
CA MET A 1 22.82 -5.60 9.67
C MET A 1 22.09 -4.62 8.75
N LEU A 2 21.57 -3.51 9.26
CA LEU A 2 20.90 -2.53 8.40
C LEU A 2 21.95 -1.85 7.52
N ASP A 3 21.63 -1.69 6.22
CA ASP A 3 22.45 -0.91 5.30
C ASP A 3 22.72 0.50 5.86
N ALA A 4 23.96 1.00 5.71
CA ALA A 4 24.39 2.28 6.24
C ALA A 4 23.54 3.45 5.71
N THR A 5 23.10 3.37 4.46
CA THR A 5 22.21 4.36 3.83
C THR A 5 20.85 4.37 4.48
N TYR A 6 20.27 3.19 4.72
CA TYR A 6 18.99 3.06 5.41
C TYR A 6 19.06 3.64 6.82
N ARG A 7 20.09 3.28 7.60
CA ARG A 7 20.31 3.81 8.95
C ARG A 7 20.40 5.33 8.96
N ARG A 8 21.20 5.91 8.07
CA ARG A 8 21.37 7.36 7.96
C ARG A 8 20.04 8.06 7.66
N ARG A 9 19.28 7.57 6.67
CA ARG A 9 17.97 8.13 6.32
C ARG A 9 16.97 8.00 7.47
N PHE A 10 16.95 6.86 8.14
CA PHE A 10 16.07 6.62 9.28
C PHE A 10 16.34 7.64 10.42
N ILE A 11 17.62 7.85 10.77
CA ILE A 11 18.01 8.82 11.81
C ILE A 11 17.65 10.25 11.37
N ALA A 12 17.90 10.63 10.12
CA ALA A 12 17.59 11.94 9.60
C ALA A 12 16.08 12.22 9.62
N ASN A 13 15.26 11.26 9.19
CA ASN A 13 13.80 11.39 9.22
C ASN A 13 13.25 11.48 10.65
N ALA A 14 13.80 10.70 11.58
CA ALA A 14 13.43 10.77 12.99
C ALA A 14 13.75 12.15 13.58
N ALA A 15 14.96 12.67 13.31
CA ALA A 15 15.39 14.00 13.76
C ALA A 15 14.49 15.11 13.16
N GLN A 16 14.11 15.02 11.89
CA GLN A 16 13.18 15.95 11.25
C GLN A 16 11.80 15.95 11.93
N ALA A 17 11.36 14.80 12.41
CA ALA A 17 10.12 14.65 13.20
C ALA A 17 10.28 15.01 14.68
N GLY A 18 11.45 15.51 15.11
CA GLY A 18 11.71 15.90 16.48
C GLY A 18 12.05 14.75 17.44
N TYR A 19 12.37 13.55 16.89
CA TYR A 19 12.68 12.37 17.73
C TYR A 19 14.15 11.97 17.65
N GLY A 20 14.74 11.63 18.80
CA GLY A 20 16.04 10.96 18.85
C GLY A 20 15.94 9.47 18.53
N PHE A 21 17.06 8.86 18.15
CA PHE A 21 17.11 7.42 17.79
C PHE A 21 16.55 6.50 18.88
N ALA A 22 16.79 6.80 20.15
CA ALA A 22 16.30 5.99 21.27
C ALA A 22 14.77 5.87 21.28
N ALA A 23 14.06 6.96 20.92
CA ALA A 23 12.61 6.97 20.87
C ALA A 23 12.03 6.15 19.70
N VAL A 24 12.76 6.08 18.59
CA VAL A 24 12.26 5.44 17.35
C VAL A 24 12.87 4.06 17.07
N ARG A 25 13.81 3.57 17.90
CA ARG A 25 14.47 2.26 17.69
C ARG A 25 13.48 1.10 17.54
N GLY A 26 12.32 1.18 18.18
CA GLY A 26 11.27 0.18 18.09
C GLY A 26 10.70 0.02 16.66
N ALA A 27 10.79 1.07 15.83
CA ALA A 27 10.32 1.03 14.44
C ALA A 27 11.13 0.02 13.58
N VAL A 28 12.40 -0.21 13.91
CA VAL A 28 13.23 -1.23 13.25
C VAL A 28 12.65 -2.63 13.52
N GLY A 29 12.27 -2.90 14.77
CA GLY A 29 11.60 -4.14 15.15
C GLY A 29 10.23 -4.30 14.49
N ALA A 30 9.46 -3.21 14.40
CA ALA A 30 8.17 -3.20 13.70
C ALA A 30 8.31 -3.52 12.20
N ALA A 31 9.31 -2.96 11.53
CA ALA A 31 9.62 -3.30 10.13
C ALA A 31 10.01 -4.78 9.96
N GLY A 32 10.76 -5.35 10.90
CA GLY A 32 11.09 -6.78 10.93
C GLY A 32 9.85 -7.66 11.11
N LYS A 33 8.93 -7.27 12.01
CA LYS A 33 7.65 -7.97 12.21
C LYS A 33 6.81 -7.97 10.93
N LEU A 34 6.67 -6.81 10.27
CA LEU A 34 5.96 -6.72 8.99
C LEU A 34 6.53 -7.72 7.97
N ALA A 35 7.85 -7.75 7.79
CA ALA A 35 8.49 -8.69 6.86
C ALA A 35 8.21 -10.16 7.22
N ALA A 36 8.22 -10.49 8.51
CA ALA A 36 7.93 -11.85 9.00
C ALA A 36 6.45 -12.24 8.84
N GLU A 37 5.53 -11.27 8.85
CA GLU A 37 4.09 -11.49 8.69
C GLU A 37 3.68 -11.70 7.22
N LEU A 38 4.44 -11.19 6.25
CA LEU A 38 4.09 -11.27 4.83
C LEU A 38 3.77 -12.68 4.33
N PRO A 39 4.55 -13.73 4.62
CA PRO A 39 4.22 -15.09 4.19
C PRO A 39 2.84 -15.55 4.74
N ARG A 40 2.54 -15.20 5.97
CA ARG A 40 1.24 -15.54 6.60
C ARG A 40 0.08 -14.82 5.91
N LEU A 41 0.25 -13.54 5.57
CA LEU A 41 -0.77 -12.75 4.90
C LEU A 41 -0.98 -13.17 3.45
N TRP A 42 0.09 -13.50 2.75
CA TRP A 42 0.03 -13.84 1.34
C TRP A 42 -0.43 -15.26 1.07
N LEU A 43 -0.01 -16.21 1.89
CA LEU A 43 -0.19 -17.64 1.65
C LEU A 43 -1.11 -18.32 2.67
N GLY A 44 -1.38 -17.65 3.79
CA GLY A 44 -2.19 -18.20 4.86
C GLY A 44 -3.70 -17.99 4.67
N LYS A 45 -4.46 -18.49 5.64
CA LYS A 45 -5.91 -18.25 5.72
C LYS A 45 -6.20 -16.76 5.93
N PRO A 46 -7.37 -16.27 5.47
CA PRO A 46 -7.79 -14.89 5.74
C PRO A 46 -7.69 -14.54 7.23
N VAL A 47 -7.28 -13.31 7.51
CA VAL A 47 -7.19 -12.77 8.87
C VAL A 47 -8.48 -12.02 9.15
N ALA A 48 -9.05 -12.20 10.34
CA ALA A 48 -10.21 -11.41 10.78
C ALA A 48 -9.77 -9.94 10.93
N VAL A 49 -10.56 -9.02 10.38
CA VAL A 49 -10.30 -7.58 10.39
C VAL A 49 -11.55 -6.87 10.88
N GLU A 50 -11.37 -6.02 11.86
CA GLU A 50 -12.39 -5.06 12.27
C GLU A 50 -12.28 -3.80 11.41
N PHE A 51 -13.43 -3.30 10.95
CA PHE A 51 -13.51 -2.09 10.15
C PHE A 51 -14.14 -0.96 10.96
N LEU A 52 -13.48 0.17 10.99
CA LEU A 52 -14.05 1.42 11.50
C LEU A 52 -14.26 2.39 10.34
N GLY A 53 -15.41 3.10 10.32
CA GLY A 53 -15.71 4.10 9.31
C GLY A 53 -16.10 3.55 7.92
N THR A 54 -16.65 2.35 7.83
CA THR A 54 -17.11 1.76 6.55
C THR A 54 -18.16 2.60 5.85
N SER A 55 -18.91 3.42 6.58
CA SER A 55 -19.91 4.35 6.01
C SER A 55 -19.33 5.27 4.94
N HIS A 56 -18.05 5.68 5.05
CA HIS A 56 -17.38 6.48 4.03
C HIS A 56 -17.16 5.70 2.74
N ILE A 57 -16.82 4.40 2.85
CA ILE A 57 -16.65 3.51 1.70
C ILE A 57 -18.00 3.26 1.03
N ASP A 58 -19.02 2.98 1.83
CA ASP A 58 -20.37 2.68 1.34
C ASP A 58 -20.98 3.91 0.64
N ALA A 59 -20.79 5.12 1.19
CA ALA A 59 -21.20 6.37 0.55
C ALA A 59 -20.47 6.63 -0.79
N ALA A 60 -19.15 6.36 -0.84
CA ALA A 60 -18.37 6.49 -2.06
C ALA A 60 -18.83 5.49 -3.14
N HIS A 61 -19.18 4.27 -2.76
CA HIS A 61 -19.76 3.28 -3.67
C HIS A 61 -21.13 3.70 -4.17
N ALA A 62 -21.98 4.27 -3.32
CA ALA A 62 -23.29 4.78 -3.71
C ALA A 62 -23.17 5.92 -4.73
N ALA A 63 -22.13 6.75 -4.63
CA ALA A 63 -21.84 7.82 -5.59
C ALA A 63 -21.40 7.29 -6.99
N GLY A 64 -21.01 6.02 -7.11
CA GLY A 64 -20.74 5.37 -8.40
C GLY A 64 -19.52 5.86 -9.18
N LYS A 65 -18.66 6.72 -8.58
CA LYS A 65 -17.57 7.41 -9.28
C LYS A 65 -16.22 6.69 -9.22
N GLY A 66 -16.15 5.51 -8.60
CA GLY A 66 -14.90 4.85 -8.24
C GLY A 66 -14.32 5.39 -6.94
N LEU A 67 -13.34 4.68 -6.39
CA LEU A 67 -12.80 4.95 -5.07
C LEU A 67 -11.27 4.85 -5.07
N ILE A 68 -10.59 5.85 -4.54
CA ILE A 68 -9.13 5.84 -4.38
C ILE A 68 -8.78 5.70 -2.91
N PHE A 69 -8.14 4.59 -2.56
CA PHE A 69 -7.53 4.42 -1.24
C PHE A 69 -6.09 4.90 -1.26
N LEU A 70 -5.79 5.87 -0.43
CA LEU A 70 -4.43 6.31 -0.14
C LEU A 70 -4.05 5.82 1.26
N THR A 71 -3.03 4.99 1.36
CA THR A 71 -2.56 4.49 2.64
C THR A 71 -1.03 4.61 2.72
N PRO A 72 -0.46 4.99 3.87
CA PRO A 72 0.98 4.98 4.05
C PRO A 72 1.47 3.54 4.27
N HIS A 73 2.79 3.33 4.15
CA HIS A 73 3.47 2.10 4.56
C HIS A 73 3.52 2.00 6.10
N LEU A 74 2.35 2.00 6.74
CA LEU A 74 2.21 1.99 8.19
C LEU A 74 1.52 0.71 8.65
N GLY A 75 2.06 0.06 9.68
CA GLY A 75 1.52 -1.19 10.19
C GLY A 75 1.47 -2.28 9.12
N CYS A 76 0.46 -3.13 9.21
CA CYS A 76 0.25 -4.23 8.27
C CYS A 76 -0.57 -3.79 7.04
N PHE A 77 -0.08 -2.82 6.27
CA PHE A 77 -0.81 -2.25 5.13
C PHE A 77 -1.20 -3.29 4.05
N GLU A 78 -0.46 -4.39 3.92
CA GLU A 78 -0.76 -5.47 2.95
C GLU A 78 -2.09 -6.19 3.24
N ILE A 79 -2.64 -6.08 4.46
CA ILE A 79 -3.97 -6.64 4.78
C ILE A 79 -5.12 -5.79 4.20
N THR A 80 -4.91 -4.50 4.00
CA THR A 80 -5.97 -3.55 3.60
C THR A 80 -6.72 -3.96 2.34
N PRO A 81 -6.05 -4.24 1.19
CA PRO A 81 -6.77 -4.65 -0.02
C PRO A 81 -7.41 -6.03 0.12
N GLN A 82 -6.84 -6.93 0.93
CA GLN A 82 -7.43 -8.24 1.18
C GLN A 82 -8.72 -8.12 2.00
N ALA A 83 -8.71 -7.30 3.03
CA ALA A 83 -9.86 -7.02 3.86
C ALA A 83 -10.98 -6.36 3.06
N TYR A 84 -10.64 -5.34 2.23
CA TYR A 84 -11.61 -4.72 1.33
C TYR A 84 -12.24 -5.76 0.38
N ALA A 85 -11.43 -6.58 -0.28
CA ALA A 85 -11.92 -7.61 -1.19
C ALA A 85 -12.82 -8.63 -0.47
N ALA A 86 -12.42 -9.09 0.71
CA ALA A 86 -13.23 -10.03 1.52
C ALA A 86 -14.61 -9.48 1.87
N ARG A 87 -14.72 -8.15 2.11
CA ARG A 87 -15.98 -7.51 2.47
C ARG A 87 -16.86 -7.18 1.27
N TYR A 88 -16.28 -6.71 0.17
CA TYR A 88 -17.02 -6.06 -0.91
C TYR A 88 -17.08 -6.86 -2.22
N ALA A 89 -16.26 -7.93 -2.38
CA ALA A 89 -16.23 -8.70 -3.61
C ALA A 89 -17.58 -9.37 -3.95
N ALA A 90 -18.30 -9.87 -2.94
CA ALA A 90 -19.61 -10.47 -3.13
C ALA A 90 -20.66 -9.50 -3.70
N ALA A 91 -20.50 -8.19 -3.46
CA ALA A 91 -21.33 -7.12 -4.04
C ALA A 91 -20.80 -6.65 -5.41
N GLY A 92 -19.92 -7.40 -6.07
CA GLY A 92 -19.34 -7.03 -7.36
C GLY A 92 -18.32 -5.90 -7.30
N ARG A 93 -17.83 -5.53 -6.11
CA ARG A 93 -16.85 -4.47 -5.92
C ARG A 93 -15.45 -5.07 -5.82
N SER A 94 -14.55 -4.58 -6.67
CA SER A 94 -13.15 -5.02 -6.69
C SER A 94 -12.19 -3.88 -6.35
N ILE A 95 -10.98 -4.25 -5.95
CA ILE A 95 -9.88 -3.30 -5.75
C ILE A 95 -8.69 -3.67 -6.61
N THR A 96 -8.11 -2.68 -7.27
CA THR A 96 -6.85 -2.82 -8.01
C THR A 96 -5.75 -2.08 -7.26
N VAL A 97 -4.70 -2.79 -6.85
CA VAL A 97 -3.58 -2.22 -6.08
C VAL A 97 -2.34 -2.04 -6.94
N LEU A 98 -1.74 -0.85 -6.85
CA LEU A 98 -0.45 -0.59 -7.49
C LEU A 98 0.65 -1.32 -6.73
N TYR A 99 1.52 -2.03 -7.45
CA TYR A 99 2.67 -2.68 -6.83
C TYR A 99 3.93 -2.55 -7.68
N ARG A 100 5.08 -2.57 -7.02
CA ARG A 100 6.37 -2.63 -7.70
C ARG A 100 6.73 -4.11 -7.90
N PRO A 101 6.99 -4.56 -9.14
CA PRO A 101 7.46 -5.92 -9.38
C PRO A 101 8.76 -6.20 -8.60
N PRO A 102 8.96 -7.42 -8.09
CA PRO A 102 10.19 -7.78 -7.40
C PRO A 102 11.38 -7.69 -8.35
N ARG A 103 12.54 -7.31 -7.81
CA ARG A 103 13.78 -7.28 -8.59
C ARG A 103 14.25 -8.66 -9.02
N GLN A 104 14.00 -9.67 -8.19
CA GLN A 104 14.34 -11.07 -8.47
C GLN A 104 13.19 -11.72 -9.26
N ALA A 105 13.45 -12.10 -10.49
CA ALA A 105 12.44 -12.67 -11.38
C ALA A 105 11.75 -13.94 -10.81
N TRP A 106 12.49 -14.75 -10.04
CA TRP A 106 11.95 -15.96 -9.42
C TRP A 106 10.88 -15.68 -8.36
N LEU A 107 10.85 -14.47 -7.78
CA LEU A 107 9.80 -14.06 -6.84
C LEU A 107 8.52 -13.60 -7.54
N ALA A 108 8.55 -13.31 -8.84
CA ALA A 108 7.39 -12.76 -9.55
C ALA A 108 6.13 -13.65 -9.45
N PRO A 109 6.21 -15.00 -9.59
CA PRO A 109 5.03 -15.86 -9.43
C PRO A 109 4.44 -15.80 -8.01
N LEU A 110 5.28 -15.72 -6.99
CA LEU A 110 4.84 -15.59 -5.60
C LEU A 110 4.08 -14.27 -5.37
N PHE A 111 4.63 -13.16 -5.85
CA PHE A 111 4.00 -11.85 -5.75
C PHE A 111 2.68 -11.76 -6.53
N ALA A 112 2.62 -12.38 -7.72
CA ALA A 112 1.40 -12.48 -8.50
C ALA A 112 0.32 -13.26 -7.75
N ARG A 113 0.67 -14.45 -7.22
CA ARG A 113 -0.24 -15.30 -6.45
C ARG A 113 -0.74 -14.62 -5.17
N ALA A 114 0.13 -13.91 -4.47
CA ALA A 114 -0.23 -13.19 -3.24
C ALA A 114 -1.32 -12.14 -3.46
N ARG A 115 -1.40 -11.58 -4.68
CA ARG A 115 -2.33 -10.51 -5.07
C ARG A 115 -3.51 -10.99 -5.91
N GLN A 116 -3.55 -12.27 -6.27
CA GLN A 116 -4.68 -12.89 -6.98
C GLN A 116 -5.67 -13.46 -5.97
N ARG A 117 -6.61 -12.65 -5.52
CA ARG A 117 -7.73 -13.06 -4.69
C ARG A 117 -9.04 -12.59 -5.33
N PRO A 118 -10.17 -13.28 -5.11
CA PRO A 118 -11.47 -12.78 -5.55
C PRO A 118 -11.68 -11.33 -5.13
N GLY A 119 -12.04 -10.47 -6.06
CA GLY A 119 -12.23 -9.04 -5.81
C GLY A 119 -10.94 -8.21 -5.65
N MET A 120 -9.75 -8.79 -5.88
CA MET A 120 -8.48 -8.08 -5.80
C MET A 120 -7.62 -8.33 -7.04
N ALA A 121 -7.08 -7.28 -7.63
CA ALA A 121 -6.14 -7.34 -8.76
C ALA A 121 -4.89 -6.52 -8.48
N GLY A 122 -3.75 -6.94 -9.03
CA GLY A 122 -2.51 -6.18 -9.00
C GLY A 122 -2.29 -5.42 -10.30
N ALA A 123 -1.87 -4.16 -10.20
CA ALA A 123 -1.39 -3.34 -11.31
C ALA A 123 0.11 -3.04 -11.12
N PRO A 124 0.99 -3.43 -12.05
CA PRO A 124 2.41 -3.11 -11.92
C PRO A 124 2.63 -1.60 -12.05
N ALA A 125 3.64 -1.06 -11.39
CA ALA A 125 4.04 0.35 -11.47
C ALA A 125 4.65 0.65 -12.85
N SER A 126 3.80 0.74 -13.87
CA SER A 126 4.10 0.99 -15.27
C SER A 126 2.95 1.73 -15.94
N LEU A 127 3.15 2.25 -17.14
CA LEU A 127 2.06 2.88 -17.91
C LEU A 127 0.87 1.94 -18.12
N GLY A 128 1.12 0.64 -18.33
CA GLY A 128 0.07 -0.37 -18.45
C GLY A 128 -0.73 -0.52 -17.16
N GLY A 129 -0.06 -0.57 -16.01
CA GLY A 129 -0.72 -0.64 -14.70
C GLY A 129 -1.52 0.61 -14.38
N ILE A 130 -1.02 1.79 -14.70
CA ILE A 130 -1.78 3.05 -14.54
C ILE A 130 -3.05 3.03 -15.40
N LYS A 131 -2.96 2.60 -16.67
CA LYS A 131 -4.15 2.44 -17.54
C LYS A 131 -5.16 1.45 -16.95
N GLN A 132 -4.69 0.36 -16.34
CA GLN A 132 -5.54 -0.63 -15.66
C GLN A 132 -6.27 0.02 -14.46
N MET A 133 -5.59 0.80 -13.64
CA MET A 133 -6.20 1.51 -12.50
C MET A 133 -7.22 2.55 -12.96
N LEU A 134 -6.90 3.35 -13.99
CA LEU A 134 -7.85 4.31 -14.56
C LEU A 134 -9.10 3.63 -15.12
N LYS A 135 -8.94 2.46 -15.76
CA LYS A 135 -10.07 1.65 -16.24
C LYS A 135 -10.94 1.18 -15.06
N ALA A 136 -10.33 0.68 -13.99
CA ALA A 136 -11.05 0.25 -12.79
C ALA A 136 -11.87 1.41 -12.18
N LEU A 137 -11.27 2.60 -12.03
CA LEU A 137 -11.98 3.79 -11.55
C LEU A 137 -13.16 4.18 -12.44
N LYS A 138 -12.99 4.18 -13.76
CA LYS A 138 -14.08 4.47 -14.71
C LYS A 138 -15.23 3.46 -14.61
N GLN A 139 -14.96 2.26 -14.15
CA GLN A 139 -15.94 1.21 -13.90
C GLN A 139 -16.58 1.28 -12.49
N GLY A 140 -16.33 2.34 -11.73
CA GLY A 140 -16.83 2.49 -10.36
C GLY A 140 -16.15 1.58 -9.34
N GLN A 141 -14.99 1.00 -9.68
CA GLN A 141 -14.22 0.11 -8.80
C GLN A 141 -13.21 0.88 -7.95
N ALA A 142 -12.63 0.21 -6.97
CA ALA A 142 -11.63 0.79 -6.11
C ALA A 142 -10.20 0.61 -6.65
N VAL A 143 -9.33 1.56 -6.34
CA VAL A 143 -7.88 1.44 -6.53
C VAL A 143 -7.15 1.80 -5.25
N GLY A 144 -6.00 1.16 -5.01
CA GLY A 144 -5.16 1.38 -3.84
C GLY A 144 -3.74 1.77 -4.21
N LEU A 145 -3.23 2.82 -3.57
CA LEU A 145 -1.85 3.29 -3.73
C LEU A 145 -1.25 3.62 -2.36
N LEU A 146 0.10 3.54 -2.31
CA LEU A 146 0.91 3.99 -1.17
C LEU A 146 1.78 5.17 -1.64
N PRO A 147 1.34 6.42 -1.45
CA PRO A 147 1.98 7.60 -2.04
C PRO A 147 3.11 8.19 -1.20
N ASP A 148 3.51 7.55 -0.12
CA ASP A 148 4.51 8.01 0.84
C ASP A 148 5.97 7.65 0.47
N GLN A 149 6.21 7.17 -0.74
CA GLN A 149 7.55 6.94 -1.29
C GLN A 149 7.85 7.95 -2.38
N VAL A 150 9.11 8.44 -2.38
CA VAL A 150 9.59 9.36 -3.40
C VAL A 150 9.52 8.71 -4.78
N PRO A 151 8.80 9.29 -5.76
CA PRO A 151 8.76 8.77 -7.12
C PRO A 151 10.12 8.97 -7.82
N PRO A 152 10.37 8.29 -8.96
CA PRO A 152 11.52 8.58 -9.78
C PRO A 152 11.57 10.06 -10.20
N GLU A 153 12.79 10.58 -10.42
CA GLU A 153 12.99 11.96 -10.86
C GLU A 153 12.15 12.28 -12.12
N GLY A 154 11.50 13.44 -12.11
CA GLY A 154 10.62 13.88 -13.20
C GLY A 154 9.22 13.23 -13.22
N MET A 155 8.93 12.28 -12.33
CA MET A 155 7.61 11.61 -12.27
C MET A 155 6.73 12.08 -11.11
N GLY A 156 7.12 13.11 -10.41
CA GLY A 156 6.38 13.70 -9.31
C GLY A 156 6.30 15.22 -9.42
N VAL A 157 5.62 15.82 -8.48
CA VAL A 157 5.57 17.27 -8.29
C VAL A 157 5.97 17.60 -6.85
N TRP A 158 6.69 18.68 -6.68
CA TRP A 158 7.01 19.18 -5.35
C TRP A 158 5.75 19.80 -4.73
N ALA A 159 5.36 19.28 -3.56
CA ALA A 159 4.22 19.79 -2.82
C ALA A 159 4.55 19.92 -1.32
N PRO A 160 3.93 20.86 -0.59
CA PRO A 160 4.09 20.92 0.86
C PRO A 160 3.35 19.76 1.52
N VAL A 161 4.07 18.99 2.34
CA VAL A 161 3.51 17.95 3.21
C VAL A 161 4.01 18.20 4.62
N PHE A 162 3.11 18.39 5.58
CA PHE A 162 3.45 18.75 6.97
C PHE A 162 4.51 19.87 7.08
N TRP A 163 4.32 20.97 6.36
CA TRP A 163 5.19 22.16 6.33
C TRP A 163 6.58 21.94 5.69
N GLN A 164 6.82 20.76 5.13
CA GLN A 164 8.06 20.43 4.40
C GLN A 164 7.76 20.25 2.91
N LYS A 165 8.73 20.63 2.06
CA LYS A 165 8.66 20.27 0.64
C LYS A 165 8.89 18.76 0.48
N ALA A 166 7.93 18.07 -0.09
CA ALA A 166 8.03 16.66 -0.46
C ALA A 166 7.87 16.50 -1.98
N TYR A 167 8.57 15.50 -2.53
CA TYR A 167 8.56 15.17 -3.97
C TYR A 167 7.81 13.87 -4.22
#